data_c160d20f630448b59e73940b0bf80343
#
_entry.id   c160d20f630448b59e73940b0bf80343
#
_cell.length_a   1.000
_cell.length_b   1.000
_cell.length_c   1.000
_cell.angle_alpha   90.00
_cell.angle_beta   90.00
_cell.angle_gamma   90.00
#
_symmetry.space_group_name_H-M   'P 1'
#
loop_
_entity.id
_entity.type
_entity.pdbx_description
1 polymer ?
#
loop_
_entity_poly.entity_id
_entity_poly.type
_entity_poly.pdbx_seq_one_letter_code
_entity_poly.pdbx_strand_id
1 'polypeptide(L)'
;MFDFIFVDLDDTIFDTRRFKADIFGVLSDFGVKEKDFNLAYKNAAELPKFGYYDYTFERQLEALREMGYTLGNEITIQLNDLFNINYKKVGAEDFLKSLQCIGKKIILLTAGNHFFQDKKIKNINLTTYFDRVEIIDGGKDDIVGEAVKKGKVLFINDNLEENKMIKENFLEAKVLSIMNETYWTEEEYKKEKLDYFESLEEIKKYLEKSNAMSCKEF
;
A
#
# COMPACT_ATOMS: atom_id res chain seq x y z
N MET A 1 -2.93 24.09 -0.99
CA MET A 1 -4.05 23.16 -0.80
C MET A 1 -4.18 22.31 -2.05
N PHE A 2 -4.33 21.00 -1.90
CA PHE A 2 -4.55 20.05 -3.01
C PHE A 2 -6.05 19.84 -3.21
N ASP A 3 -6.47 19.60 -4.45
CA ASP A 3 -7.85 19.26 -4.77
C ASP A 3 -8.11 17.76 -4.56
N PHE A 4 -7.08 16.94 -4.82
CA PHE A 4 -7.11 15.49 -4.62
C PHE A 4 -5.81 15.03 -3.95
N ILE A 5 -5.95 14.17 -2.92
CA ILE A 5 -4.82 13.47 -2.30
C ILE A 5 -5.10 11.98 -2.43
N PHE A 6 -4.22 11.28 -3.12
CA PHE A 6 -4.25 9.83 -3.19
C PHE A 6 -3.24 9.24 -2.21
N VAL A 7 -3.68 8.30 -1.42
CA VAL A 7 -2.87 7.56 -0.45
C VAL A 7 -2.98 6.08 -0.78
N ASP A 8 -1.84 5.43 -0.97
CA ASP A 8 -1.78 3.98 -1.15
C ASP A 8 -2.00 3.25 0.18
N LEU A 9 -2.28 1.94 0.09
CA LEU A 9 -2.53 1.06 1.23
C LEU A 9 -1.27 0.33 1.68
N ASP A 10 -0.76 -0.57 0.82
CA ASP A 10 0.27 -1.53 1.15
C ASP A 10 1.62 -0.85 1.39
N ASP A 11 2.29 -1.19 2.49
CA ASP A 11 3.53 -0.55 2.94
C ASP A 11 3.49 1.01 3.03
N THR A 12 2.32 1.62 2.76
CA THR A 12 2.06 3.04 2.96
C THR A 12 1.36 3.32 4.30
N ILE A 13 0.15 2.81 4.51
CA ILE A 13 -0.61 2.93 5.78
C ILE A 13 -0.93 1.57 6.43
N PHE A 14 -0.80 0.49 5.69
CA PHE A 14 -0.89 -0.90 6.14
C PHE A 14 0.52 -1.50 6.18
N ASP A 15 0.90 -2.15 7.28
CA ASP A 15 2.20 -2.80 7.47
C ASP A 15 2.22 -4.18 6.79
N THR A 16 2.36 -4.16 5.47
CA THR A 16 2.38 -5.37 4.63
C THR A 16 3.57 -6.27 4.97
N ARG A 17 4.70 -5.68 5.36
CA ARG A 17 5.89 -6.44 5.77
C ARG A 17 5.59 -7.30 7.01
N ARG A 18 5.03 -6.71 8.06
CA ARG A 18 4.63 -7.43 9.27
C ARG A 18 3.55 -8.46 8.97
N PHE A 19 2.55 -8.10 8.17
CA PHE A 19 1.49 -9.02 7.77
C PHE A 19 2.05 -10.23 7.02
N LYS A 20 2.98 -10.02 6.08
CA LYS A 20 3.67 -11.10 5.34
C LYS A 20 4.51 -11.98 6.27
N ALA A 21 5.19 -11.40 7.27
CA ALA A 21 5.93 -12.16 8.26
C ALA A 21 5.02 -13.04 9.12
N ASP A 22 3.86 -12.54 9.52
CA ASP A 22 2.88 -13.30 10.31
C ASP A 22 2.24 -14.43 9.45
N ILE A 23 1.98 -14.19 8.15
CA ILE A 23 1.57 -15.26 7.21
C ILE A 23 2.64 -16.36 7.18
N PHE A 24 3.92 -15.98 7.05
CA PHE A 24 5.01 -16.96 7.08
C PHE A 24 5.07 -17.68 8.43
N GLY A 25 4.88 -16.99 9.54
CA GLY A 25 4.79 -17.61 10.86
C GLY A 25 3.78 -18.74 10.92
N VAL A 26 2.54 -18.47 10.52
CA VAL A 26 1.49 -19.49 10.44
C VAL A 26 1.91 -20.67 9.55
N LEU A 27 2.39 -20.40 8.34
CA LEU A 27 2.74 -21.46 7.38
C LEU A 27 3.98 -22.26 7.81
N SER A 28 4.93 -21.65 8.53
CA SER A 28 6.12 -22.33 9.05
C SER A 28 5.80 -23.38 10.11
N ASP A 29 4.74 -23.15 10.91
CA ASP A 29 4.24 -24.13 11.90
C ASP A 29 3.73 -25.42 11.23
N PHE A 30 3.38 -25.36 9.94
CA PHE A 30 3.01 -26.49 9.09
C PHE A 30 4.18 -26.99 8.22
N GLY A 31 5.41 -26.60 8.54
CA GLY A 31 6.62 -27.07 7.91
C GLY A 31 6.98 -26.38 6.58
N VAL A 32 6.30 -25.30 6.21
CA VAL A 32 6.63 -24.51 5.01
C VAL A 32 7.97 -23.80 5.22
N LYS A 33 8.91 -24.03 4.30
CA LYS A 33 10.23 -23.37 4.34
C LYS A 33 10.14 -21.96 3.76
N GLU A 34 10.93 -21.05 4.28
CA GLU A 34 10.95 -19.66 3.86
C GLU A 34 11.15 -19.47 2.34
N LYS A 35 12.05 -20.25 1.75
CA LYS A 35 12.27 -20.23 0.29
C LYS A 35 11.00 -20.56 -0.49
N ASP A 36 10.28 -21.60 -0.06
CA ASP A 36 9.09 -22.08 -0.76
C ASP A 36 7.92 -21.13 -0.48
N PHE A 37 7.83 -20.56 0.72
CA PHE A 37 6.91 -19.48 1.05
C PHE A 37 7.07 -18.28 0.10
N ASN A 38 8.31 -17.78 -0.07
CA ASN A 38 8.57 -16.62 -0.92
C ASN A 38 8.24 -16.91 -2.39
N LEU A 39 8.55 -18.11 -2.88
CA LEU A 39 8.21 -18.53 -4.23
C LEU A 39 6.68 -18.64 -4.44
N ALA A 40 5.98 -19.29 -3.50
CA ALA A 40 4.53 -19.41 -3.54
C ALA A 40 3.83 -18.05 -3.41
N TYR A 41 4.34 -17.15 -2.56
CA TYR A 41 3.82 -15.79 -2.42
C TYR A 41 3.93 -15.02 -3.75
N LYS A 42 5.11 -15.08 -4.40
CA LYS A 42 5.32 -14.48 -5.71
C LYS A 42 4.36 -15.04 -6.75
N ASN A 43 4.28 -16.36 -6.87
CA ASN A 43 3.39 -17.02 -7.84
C ASN A 43 1.91 -16.70 -7.59
N ALA A 44 1.50 -16.55 -6.31
CA ALA A 44 0.14 -16.20 -5.95
C ALA A 44 -0.19 -14.73 -6.27
N ALA A 45 0.78 -13.85 -6.19
CA ALA A 45 0.58 -12.42 -6.40
C ALA A 45 0.57 -12.03 -7.89
N GLU A 46 1.40 -12.66 -8.71
CA GLU A 46 1.57 -12.28 -10.11
C GLU A 46 0.47 -12.88 -11.00
N LEU A 47 -0.22 -12.01 -11.75
CA LEU A 47 -1.03 -12.39 -12.90
C LEU A 47 -0.30 -11.95 -14.18
N PRO A 48 0.47 -12.85 -14.85
CA PRO A 48 1.36 -12.49 -15.96
C PRO A 48 0.67 -11.81 -17.15
N LYS A 49 -0.66 -11.98 -17.29
CA LYS A 49 -1.42 -11.44 -18.43
C LYS A 49 -1.87 -10.00 -18.25
N PHE A 50 -1.88 -9.47 -17.02
CA PHE A 50 -2.56 -8.20 -16.72
C PHE A 50 -1.68 -7.16 -16.02
N GLY A 51 -0.47 -7.52 -15.59
CA GLY A 51 0.49 -6.59 -14.98
C GLY A 51 0.10 -6.06 -13.60
N TYR A 52 -0.84 -6.69 -12.91
CA TYR A 52 -1.25 -6.31 -11.56
C TYR A 52 -1.23 -7.50 -10.59
N TYR A 53 -1.31 -7.19 -9.31
CA TYR A 53 -1.24 -8.18 -8.23
C TYR A 53 -2.64 -8.62 -7.82
N ASP A 54 -2.87 -9.95 -7.73
CA ASP A 54 -4.15 -10.54 -7.32
C ASP A 54 -3.92 -11.59 -6.21
N TYR A 55 -3.17 -11.21 -5.18
CA TYR A 55 -2.84 -12.11 -4.10
C TYR A 55 -4.06 -12.45 -3.23
N THR A 56 -4.21 -13.76 -2.93
CA THR A 56 -5.08 -14.29 -1.88
C THR A 56 -4.40 -15.45 -1.15
N PHE A 57 -4.87 -15.77 0.06
CA PHE A 57 -4.36 -16.94 0.79
C PHE A 57 -4.60 -18.25 0.02
N GLU A 58 -5.77 -18.38 -0.62
CA GLU A 58 -6.15 -19.56 -1.38
C GLU A 58 -5.14 -19.83 -2.50
N ARG A 59 -4.75 -18.80 -3.24
CA ARG A 59 -3.76 -18.92 -4.33
C ARG A 59 -2.39 -19.30 -3.80
N GLN A 60 -1.97 -18.74 -2.67
CA GLN A 60 -0.69 -19.11 -2.06
C GLN A 60 -0.70 -20.54 -1.54
N LEU A 61 -1.79 -20.98 -0.90
CA LEU A 61 -1.94 -22.34 -0.43
C LEU A 61 -1.97 -23.35 -1.60
N GLU A 62 -2.60 -23.00 -2.71
CA GLU A 62 -2.60 -23.81 -3.94
C GLU A 62 -1.17 -23.94 -4.49
N ALA A 63 -0.44 -22.85 -4.63
CA ALA A 63 0.96 -22.88 -5.07
C ALA A 63 1.85 -23.73 -4.14
N LEU A 64 1.64 -23.69 -2.82
CA LEU A 64 2.36 -24.55 -1.88
C LEU A 64 1.98 -26.02 -2.01
N ARG A 65 0.69 -26.34 -2.26
CA ARG A 65 0.26 -27.74 -2.52
C ARG A 65 0.87 -28.29 -3.80
N GLU A 66 1.00 -27.48 -4.84
CA GLU A 66 1.71 -27.87 -6.08
C GLU A 66 3.22 -28.14 -5.83
N MET A 67 3.80 -27.50 -4.82
CA MET A 67 5.18 -27.79 -4.37
C MET A 67 5.29 -29.03 -3.46
N GLY A 68 4.16 -29.73 -3.18
CA GLY A 68 4.11 -30.97 -2.42
C GLY A 68 3.81 -30.80 -0.93
N TYR A 69 3.43 -29.61 -0.45
CA TYR A 69 2.99 -29.42 0.94
C TYR A 69 1.57 -29.96 1.15
N THR A 70 1.34 -30.66 2.27
CA THR A 70 0.01 -31.12 2.69
C THR A 70 -0.57 -30.08 3.65
N LEU A 71 -1.45 -29.22 3.14
CA LEU A 71 -2.03 -28.08 3.87
C LEU A 71 -3.55 -28.26 3.97
N GLY A 72 -4.03 -28.49 5.18
CA GLY A 72 -5.45 -28.70 5.49
C GLY A 72 -6.25 -27.40 5.64
N ASN A 73 -7.54 -27.52 5.94
CA ASN A 73 -8.44 -26.37 6.06
C ASN A 73 -8.18 -25.53 7.31
N GLU A 74 -7.58 -26.11 8.36
CA GLU A 74 -7.20 -25.42 9.60
C GLU A 74 -6.25 -24.25 9.35
N ILE A 75 -5.39 -24.34 8.35
CA ILE A 75 -4.46 -23.28 7.96
C ILE A 75 -5.22 -22.08 7.40
N THR A 76 -6.23 -22.30 6.59
CA THR A 76 -7.08 -21.22 6.07
C THR A 76 -7.75 -20.44 7.19
N ILE A 77 -8.17 -21.13 8.27
CA ILE A 77 -8.74 -20.48 9.45
C ILE A 77 -7.69 -19.60 10.12
N GLN A 78 -6.50 -20.15 10.42
CA GLN A 78 -5.43 -19.41 11.09
C GLN A 78 -4.95 -18.20 10.26
N LEU A 79 -4.83 -18.35 8.94
CA LEU A 79 -4.49 -17.23 8.05
C LEU A 79 -5.57 -16.14 8.07
N ASN A 80 -6.85 -16.52 8.09
CA ASN A 80 -7.92 -15.53 8.19
C ASN A 80 -7.96 -14.85 9.57
N ASP A 81 -7.54 -15.53 10.64
CA ASP A 81 -7.43 -14.95 11.98
C ASP A 81 -6.39 -13.83 12.06
N LEU A 82 -5.42 -13.78 11.16
CA LEU A 82 -4.49 -12.66 11.04
C LEU A 82 -5.21 -11.32 10.82
N PHE A 83 -6.37 -11.31 10.16
CA PHE A 83 -7.16 -10.08 10.02
C PHE A 83 -7.78 -9.59 11.33
N ASN A 84 -7.66 -10.32 12.45
CA ASN A 84 -8.00 -9.85 13.79
C ASN A 84 -6.85 -9.06 14.46
N ILE A 85 -5.63 -9.11 13.90
CA ILE A 85 -4.46 -8.35 14.34
C ILE A 85 -4.43 -7.02 13.58
N ASN A 86 -4.23 -5.92 14.30
CA ASN A 86 -4.17 -4.60 13.65
C ASN A 86 -2.80 -4.38 12.99
N TYR A 87 -2.79 -4.20 11.68
CA TYR A 87 -1.60 -3.92 10.86
C TYR A 87 -1.49 -2.46 10.41
N LYS A 88 -2.17 -1.55 11.09
CA LYS A 88 -2.01 -0.11 10.85
C LYS A 88 -0.55 0.30 11.09
N LYS A 89 0.07 0.99 10.13
CA LYS A 89 1.40 1.57 10.31
C LYS A 89 1.40 2.62 11.42
N VAL A 90 2.51 2.70 12.14
CA VAL A 90 2.73 3.72 13.18
C VAL A 90 2.61 5.11 12.57
N GLY A 91 1.85 5.97 13.21
CA GLY A 91 1.63 7.35 12.74
C GLY A 91 0.61 7.51 11.63
N ALA A 92 0.05 6.43 11.05
CA ALA A 92 -0.87 6.52 9.91
C ALA A 92 -2.12 7.37 10.23
N GLU A 93 -2.69 7.22 11.40
CA GLU A 93 -3.88 7.98 11.80
C GLU A 93 -3.59 9.49 11.91
N ASP A 94 -2.53 9.87 12.61
CA ASP A 94 -2.15 11.27 12.76
C ASP A 94 -1.72 11.90 11.42
N PHE A 95 -1.09 11.11 10.57
CA PHE A 95 -0.78 11.50 9.20
C PHE A 95 -2.05 11.82 8.40
N LEU A 96 -3.03 10.91 8.38
CA LEU A 96 -4.29 11.11 7.66
C LEU A 96 -5.08 12.32 8.20
N LYS A 97 -5.11 12.52 9.52
CA LYS A 97 -5.67 13.76 10.13
C LYS A 97 -5.00 15.01 9.57
N SER A 98 -3.67 15.01 9.43
CA SER A 98 -2.96 16.16 8.88
C SER A 98 -3.28 16.44 7.41
N LEU A 99 -3.56 15.39 6.62
CA LEU A 99 -3.96 15.55 5.21
C LEU A 99 -5.31 16.27 5.08
N GLN A 100 -6.24 16.11 6.02
CA GLN A 100 -7.53 16.80 6.00
C GLN A 100 -7.39 18.31 6.05
N CYS A 101 -6.26 18.82 6.55
CA CYS A 101 -5.98 20.27 6.56
C CYS A 101 -5.48 20.81 5.22
N ILE A 102 -4.96 19.97 4.34
CA ILE A 102 -4.27 20.40 3.11
C ILE A 102 -4.97 19.94 1.82
N GLY A 103 -5.92 19.02 1.91
CA GLY A 103 -6.66 18.47 0.78
C GLY A 103 -8.17 18.67 0.88
N LYS A 104 -8.81 18.77 -0.28
CA LYS A 104 -10.27 18.82 -0.38
C LYS A 104 -10.90 17.44 -0.43
N LYS A 105 -10.19 16.49 -1.03
CA LYS A 105 -10.62 15.09 -1.15
C LYS A 105 -9.42 14.18 -0.90
N ILE A 106 -9.56 13.28 0.04
CA ILE A 106 -8.58 12.24 0.36
C ILE A 106 -9.13 10.90 -0.12
N ILE A 107 -8.37 10.22 -0.96
CA ILE A 107 -8.79 8.98 -1.64
C ILE A 107 -7.78 7.89 -1.28
N LEU A 108 -8.25 6.80 -0.72
CA LEU A 108 -7.45 5.57 -0.64
C LEU A 108 -7.47 4.92 -2.01
N LEU A 109 -6.29 4.73 -2.61
CA LEU A 109 -6.15 4.13 -3.95
C LEU A 109 -5.18 2.97 -3.88
N THR A 110 -5.69 1.76 -3.98
CA THR A 110 -4.91 0.53 -3.91
C THR A 110 -5.24 -0.42 -5.06
N ALA A 111 -4.25 -1.16 -5.52
CA ALA A 111 -4.42 -2.20 -6.54
C ALA A 111 -4.38 -3.59 -5.92
N GLY A 112 -5.13 -4.55 -6.49
CA GLY A 112 -5.10 -5.95 -6.09
C GLY A 112 -6.48 -6.59 -5.94
N ASN A 113 -6.51 -7.79 -5.39
CA ASN A 113 -7.77 -8.53 -5.19
C ASN A 113 -8.75 -7.74 -4.31
N HIS A 114 -9.91 -7.41 -4.85
CA HIS A 114 -10.91 -6.56 -4.19
C HIS A 114 -11.31 -7.07 -2.80
N PHE A 115 -11.56 -8.37 -2.68
CA PHE A 115 -11.96 -8.96 -1.40
C PHE A 115 -10.83 -8.94 -0.38
N PHE A 116 -9.60 -9.18 -0.81
CA PHE A 116 -8.43 -9.20 0.05
C PHE A 116 -8.04 -7.80 0.52
N GLN A 117 -8.04 -6.83 -0.39
CA GLN A 117 -7.78 -5.43 -0.04
C GLN A 117 -8.86 -4.85 0.88
N ASP A 118 -10.14 -5.17 0.64
CA ASP A 118 -11.24 -4.76 1.53
C ASP A 118 -11.05 -5.28 2.97
N LYS A 119 -10.59 -6.53 3.14
CA LYS A 119 -10.23 -7.05 4.48
C LYS A 119 -9.10 -6.26 5.15
N LYS A 120 -8.03 -5.93 4.40
CA LYS A 120 -6.93 -5.11 4.93
C LYS A 120 -7.40 -3.71 5.34
N ILE A 121 -8.22 -3.08 4.51
CA ILE A 121 -8.76 -1.74 4.77
C ILE A 121 -9.62 -1.75 6.03
N LYS A 122 -10.49 -2.73 6.20
CA LYS A 122 -11.30 -2.90 7.41
C LYS A 122 -10.45 -3.15 8.66
N ASN A 123 -9.38 -3.93 8.51
CA ASN A 123 -8.46 -4.27 9.60
C ASN A 123 -7.84 -3.03 10.27
N ILE A 124 -7.39 -2.06 9.48
CA ILE A 124 -6.72 -0.85 10.01
C ILE A 124 -7.68 0.21 10.53
N ASN A 125 -8.98 0.10 10.25
CA ASN A 125 -10.04 1.00 10.72
C ASN A 125 -9.74 2.49 10.49
N LEU A 126 -9.30 2.85 9.28
CA LEU A 126 -8.97 4.24 8.90
C LEU A 126 -9.90 4.79 7.81
N THR A 127 -10.97 4.08 7.47
CA THR A 127 -11.88 4.46 6.36
C THR A 127 -12.54 5.82 6.54
N THR A 128 -12.75 6.25 7.78
CA THR A 128 -13.37 7.55 8.12
C THR A 128 -12.52 8.76 7.72
N TYR A 129 -11.23 8.56 7.41
CA TYR A 129 -10.33 9.62 6.96
C TYR A 129 -10.36 9.83 5.45
N PHE A 130 -11.03 8.97 4.70
CA PHE A 130 -11.11 9.02 3.25
C PHE A 130 -12.49 9.41 2.77
N ASP A 131 -12.56 10.31 1.79
CA ASP A 131 -13.81 10.64 1.10
C ASP A 131 -14.23 9.50 0.15
N ARG A 132 -13.26 8.70 -0.30
CA ARG A 132 -13.47 7.57 -1.20
C ARG A 132 -12.39 6.51 -1.04
N VAL A 133 -12.77 5.25 -1.22
CA VAL A 133 -11.89 4.10 -1.31
C VAL A 133 -12.01 3.52 -2.71
N GLU A 134 -10.88 3.39 -3.39
CA GLU A 134 -10.75 2.80 -4.73
C GLU A 134 -9.83 1.59 -4.67
N ILE A 135 -10.41 0.42 -4.92
CA ILE A 135 -9.66 -0.83 -5.14
C ILE A 135 -9.73 -1.12 -6.64
N ILE A 136 -8.59 -1.25 -7.29
CA ILE A 136 -8.49 -1.38 -8.73
C ILE A 136 -7.76 -2.65 -9.16
N ASP A 137 -8.04 -3.10 -10.38
CA ASP A 137 -7.41 -4.28 -10.97
C ASP A 137 -6.23 -3.93 -11.90
N GLY A 138 -5.74 -2.70 -11.87
CA GLY A 138 -4.72 -2.22 -12.81
C GLY A 138 -3.85 -1.10 -12.26
N GLY A 139 -3.24 -0.35 -13.18
CA GLY A 139 -2.40 0.80 -12.82
C GLY A 139 -3.20 1.96 -12.24
N LYS A 140 -2.57 2.72 -11.37
CA LYS A 140 -3.17 3.89 -10.70
C LYS A 140 -3.17 5.14 -11.59
N ASP A 141 -2.42 5.10 -12.68
CA ASP A 141 -2.16 6.23 -13.58
C ASP A 141 -3.42 6.80 -14.24
N ASP A 142 -4.36 5.96 -14.67
CA ASP A 142 -5.62 6.42 -15.25
C ASP A 142 -6.43 7.27 -14.26
N ILE A 143 -6.57 6.81 -13.02
CA ILE A 143 -7.33 7.53 -11.98
C ILE A 143 -6.64 8.82 -11.57
N VAL A 144 -5.32 8.78 -11.38
CA VAL A 144 -4.52 9.96 -11.06
C VAL A 144 -4.56 10.96 -12.21
N GLY A 145 -4.43 10.51 -13.47
CA GLY A 145 -4.50 11.34 -14.65
C GLY A 145 -5.83 12.06 -14.81
N GLU A 146 -6.94 11.39 -14.53
CA GLU A 146 -8.26 12.01 -14.53
C GLU A 146 -8.42 13.07 -13.43
N ALA A 147 -7.75 12.90 -12.29
CA ALA A 147 -7.76 13.90 -11.23
C ALA A 147 -6.87 15.11 -11.55
N VAL A 148 -5.71 14.90 -12.17
CA VAL A 148 -4.79 15.98 -12.62
C VAL A 148 -5.50 16.94 -13.58
N LYS A 149 -6.34 16.44 -14.49
CA LYS A 149 -7.16 17.30 -15.38
C LYS A 149 -8.15 18.19 -14.63
N LYS A 150 -8.46 17.89 -13.37
CA LYS A 150 -9.50 18.57 -12.57
C LYS A 150 -8.92 19.44 -11.45
N GLY A 151 -7.63 19.31 -11.13
CA GLY A 151 -7.02 20.09 -10.07
C GLY A 151 -5.64 19.62 -9.63
N LYS A 152 -5.18 20.20 -8.54
CA LYS A 152 -3.87 19.89 -7.95
C LYS A 152 -3.92 18.54 -7.24
N VAL A 153 -3.01 17.65 -7.61
CA VAL A 153 -2.91 16.29 -7.08
C VAL A 153 -1.67 16.13 -6.21
N LEU A 154 -1.86 15.44 -5.06
CA LEU A 154 -0.80 14.85 -4.25
C LEU A 154 -0.97 13.32 -4.31
N PHE A 155 0.11 12.62 -4.64
CA PHE A 155 0.16 11.16 -4.67
C PHE A 155 1.19 10.65 -3.68
N ILE A 156 0.79 9.76 -2.76
CA ILE A 156 1.61 9.24 -1.67
C ILE A 156 1.59 7.73 -1.74
N ASN A 157 2.75 7.12 -1.97
CA ASN A 157 2.86 5.70 -2.27
C ASN A 157 4.29 5.20 -1.92
N ASP A 158 4.45 3.90 -1.64
CA ASP A 158 5.75 3.27 -1.39
C ASP A 158 6.41 2.71 -2.65
N ASN A 159 5.61 2.38 -3.69
CA ASN A 159 6.10 1.73 -4.90
C ASN A 159 6.86 2.73 -5.82
N LEU A 160 8.18 2.53 -5.93
CA LEU A 160 9.07 3.41 -6.70
C LEU A 160 8.67 3.49 -8.18
N GLU A 161 8.35 2.35 -8.80
CA GLU A 161 8.02 2.31 -10.24
C GLU A 161 6.69 3.02 -10.54
N GLU A 162 5.68 2.86 -9.69
CA GLU A 162 4.42 3.62 -9.79
C GLU A 162 4.66 5.12 -9.58
N ASN A 163 5.47 5.47 -8.56
CA ASN A 163 5.80 6.87 -8.27
C ASN A 163 6.53 7.54 -9.44
N LYS A 164 7.48 6.83 -10.05
CA LYS A 164 8.18 7.27 -11.25
C LYS A 164 7.21 7.47 -12.40
N MET A 165 6.37 6.49 -12.69
CA MET A 165 5.38 6.55 -13.78
C MET A 165 4.43 7.74 -13.61
N ILE A 166 3.88 7.95 -12.40
CA ILE A 166 3.00 9.08 -12.11
C ILE A 166 3.73 10.40 -12.32
N LYS A 167 4.96 10.52 -11.83
CA LYS A 167 5.76 11.74 -11.96
C LYS A 167 6.13 12.07 -13.40
N GLU A 168 6.45 11.07 -14.22
CA GLU A 168 6.81 11.25 -15.64
C GLU A 168 5.59 11.60 -16.49
N ASN A 169 4.45 10.96 -16.24
CA ASN A 169 3.23 11.16 -17.02
C ASN A 169 2.44 12.41 -16.61
N PHE A 170 2.56 12.89 -15.36
CA PHE A 170 1.76 13.96 -14.81
C PHE A 170 2.63 14.96 -14.04
N LEU A 171 3.28 15.88 -14.77
CA LEU A 171 4.24 16.84 -14.20
C LEU A 171 3.64 17.78 -13.15
N GLU A 172 2.33 18.01 -13.19
CA GLU A 172 1.60 18.82 -12.21
C GLU A 172 1.27 18.05 -10.92
N ALA A 173 1.40 16.74 -10.92
CA ALA A 173 1.19 15.95 -9.73
C ALA A 173 2.40 16.05 -8.80
N LYS A 174 2.16 16.34 -7.52
CA LYS A 174 3.18 16.19 -6.49
C LYS A 174 3.21 14.73 -6.05
N VAL A 175 4.36 14.08 -6.20
CA VAL A 175 4.58 12.70 -5.77
C VAL A 175 5.48 12.69 -4.55
N LEU A 176 5.07 12.01 -3.47
CA LEU A 176 5.85 11.77 -2.27
C LEU A 176 5.95 10.26 -2.03
N SER A 177 7.16 9.76 -1.93
CA SER A 177 7.44 8.34 -1.75
C SER A 177 7.69 8.03 -0.27
N ILE A 178 7.08 6.97 0.24
CA ILE A 178 7.56 6.30 1.46
C ILE A 178 8.63 5.31 1.03
N MET A 179 9.83 5.42 1.59
CA MET A 179 10.92 4.53 1.25
C MET A 179 10.61 3.09 1.70
N ASN A 180 10.66 2.17 0.75
CA ASN A 180 10.50 0.74 1.00
C ASN A 180 11.81 0.00 0.74
N GLU A 181 12.68 -0.03 1.76
CA GLU A 181 14.01 -0.64 1.71
C GLU A 181 14.00 -2.15 1.42
N THR A 182 12.83 -2.80 1.47
CA THR A 182 12.71 -4.22 1.11
C THR A 182 12.93 -4.44 -0.38
N TYR A 183 12.56 -3.45 -1.20
CA TYR A 183 12.56 -3.57 -2.66
C TYR A 183 13.51 -2.60 -3.35
N TRP A 184 13.75 -1.42 -2.78
CA TRP A 184 14.52 -0.34 -3.42
C TRP A 184 15.49 0.32 -2.44
N THR A 185 16.63 0.72 -2.97
CA THR A 185 17.65 1.47 -2.24
C THR A 185 17.39 2.97 -2.29
N GLU A 186 17.96 3.73 -1.36
CA GLU A 186 17.92 5.18 -1.37
C GLU A 186 18.50 5.77 -2.68
N GLU A 187 19.51 5.12 -3.25
CA GLU A 187 20.15 5.53 -4.50
C GLU A 187 19.20 5.45 -5.70
N GLU A 188 18.30 4.47 -5.71
CA GLU A 188 17.28 4.36 -6.75
C GLU A 188 16.27 5.50 -6.66
N TYR A 189 15.80 5.89 -5.46
CA TYR A 189 14.95 7.06 -5.30
C TYR A 189 15.65 8.36 -5.77
N LYS A 190 16.93 8.54 -5.42
CA LYS A 190 17.75 9.69 -5.86
C LYS A 190 17.93 9.72 -7.38
N LYS A 191 18.21 8.56 -8.01
CA LYS A 191 18.36 8.43 -9.45
C LYS A 191 17.10 8.87 -10.20
N GLU A 192 15.93 8.46 -9.71
CA GLU A 192 14.64 8.82 -10.31
C GLU A 192 14.16 10.22 -9.84
N LYS A 193 14.97 10.93 -9.04
CA LYS A 193 14.69 12.28 -8.50
C LYS A 193 13.33 12.36 -7.78
N LEU A 194 12.93 11.29 -7.11
CA LEU A 194 11.71 11.25 -6.31
C LEU A 194 11.95 11.93 -4.96
N ASP A 195 10.92 12.62 -4.46
CA ASP A 195 10.90 13.05 -3.06
C ASP A 195 10.53 11.84 -2.21
N TYR A 196 11.46 11.36 -1.39
CA TYR A 196 11.29 10.17 -0.55
C TYR A 196 11.51 10.47 0.93
N PHE A 197 10.89 9.67 1.77
CA PHE A 197 10.87 9.84 3.22
C PHE A 197 10.86 8.46 3.89
N GLU A 198 11.50 8.35 5.03
CA GLU A 198 11.57 7.10 5.80
C GLU A 198 10.26 6.79 6.55
N SER A 199 9.43 7.80 6.79
CA SER A 199 8.21 7.66 7.59
C SER A 199 7.09 8.62 7.19
N LEU A 200 5.87 8.27 7.58
CA LEU A 200 4.70 9.15 7.47
C LEU A 200 4.86 10.46 8.25
N GLU A 201 5.56 10.41 9.38
CA GLU A 201 5.84 11.60 10.20
C GLU A 201 6.76 12.58 9.48
N GLU A 202 7.72 12.11 8.70
CA GLU A 202 8.57 12.98 7.88
C GLU A 202 7.80 13.63 6.74
N ILE A 203 6.94 12.89 6.06
CA ILE A 203 6.03 13.44 5.03
C ILE A 203 5.14 14.51 5.65
N LYS A 204 4.56 14.26 6.83
CA LYS A 204 3.73 15.21 7.55
C LYS A 204 4.51 16.51 7.81
N LYS A 205 5.70 16.41 8.41
CA LYS A 205 6.56 17.58 8.67
C LYS A 205 6.94 18.36 7.40
N TYR A 206 7.21 17.64 6.31
CA TYR A 206 7.50 18.25 5.01
C TYR A 206 6.29 19.04 4.48
N LEU A 207 5.10 18.46 4.55
CA LEU A 207 3.87 19.10 4.09
C LEU A 207 3.49 20.31 4.95
N GLU A 208 3.65 20.23 6.25
CA GLU A 208 3.43 21.35 7.18
C GLU A 208 4.34 22.54 6.86
N LYS A 209 5.63 22.30 6.63
CA LYS A 209 6.61 23.35 6.24
C LYS A 209 6.30 23.95 4.86
N SER A 210 5.90 23.10 3.90
CA SER A 210 5.69 23.54 2.51
C SER A 210 4.41 24.34 2.32
N ASN A 211 3.39 24.14 3.16
CA ASN A 211 2.10 24.78 3.00
C ASN A 211 1.88 25.97 3.93
N ALA A 212 2.85 26.33 4.80
CA ALA A 212 2.71 27.39 5.82
C ALA A 212 1.39 27.29 6.59
N MET A 213 0.92 26.08 6.89
CA MET A 213 -0.42 25.82 7.42
C MET A 213 -0.41 25.71 8.93
N SER A 214 -0.97 26.69 9.56
CA SER A 214 -1.55 26.51 10.88
C SER A 214 -2.87 25.76 10.72
N CYS A 215 -2.88 24.45 10.86
CA CYS A 215 -4.08 23.79 11.36
C CYS A 215 -4.34 24.40 12.73
N LYS A 216 -5.35 25.25 12.84
CA LYS A 216 -5.83 25.64 14.17
C LYS A 216 -6.27 24.34 14.83
N GLU A 217 -5.65 24.05 15.98
CA GLU A 217 -6.08 22.97 16.85
C GLU A 217 -7.59 23.08 17.07
N PHE A 218 -8.29 21.97 16.74
CA PHE A 218 -9.69 21.80 17.07
C PHE A 218 -9.80 21.02 18.38
#